data_9e0f4dc24687959222e22801808aa753
#
_entry.id   9e0f4dc24687959222e22801808aa753
#
_cell.length_a   1.000
_cell.length_b   1.000
_cell.length_c   1.000
_cell.angle_alpha   90.00
_cell.angle_beta   90.00
_cell.angle_gamma   90.00
#
_symmetry.space_group_name_H-M   'P 1'
#
loop_
_entity.id
_entity.type
_entity.pdbx_description
1 polymer ?
#
loop_
_entity_poly.entity_id
_entity_poly.type
_entity_poly.pdbx_seq_one_letter_code
_entity_poly.pdbx_strand_id
1 'polypeptide(L)'
;TVMTLSKQGAENKAKLEMNYKQTVSTILKDSKGDPSKKKLSISVNLIVKNEKDNVLTNKNFSEEFSYDVQSDKFNMAQYEDNITNNLNNKVSNDIIFLLGTLKW
;
A
#
# COMPACT_ATOMS: atom_id res chain seq x y z
N THR A 1 -9.81 6.39 3.49
CA THR A 1 -10.49 5.56 4.50
C THR A 1 -10.13 6.05 5.90
N VAL A 2 -11.14 6.22 6.73
CA VAL A 2 -10.96 6.61 8.13
C VAL A 2 -11.38 5.45 9.01
N MET A 3 -10.51 5.06 9.93
CA MET A 3 -10.76 3.98 10.87
C MET A 3 -10.50 4.47 12.29
N THR A 4 -11.22 3.89 13.26
CA THR A 4 -11.00 4.17 14.68
C THR A 4 -10.42 2.93 15.35
N LEU A 5 -9.30 3.09 16.04
CA LEU A 5 -8.70 2.04 16.86
C LEU A 5 -8.85 2.35 18.32
N SER A 6 -9.15 1.31 19.09
CA SER A 6 -9.15 1.38 20.55
C SER A 6 -8.08 0.45 21.10
N LYS A 7 -7.26 0.95 22.02
CA LYS A 7 -6.29 0.12 22.71
C LYS A 7 -7.00 -0.74 23.73
N GLN A 8 -6.75 -2.05 23.71
CA GLN A 8 -7.41 -2.98 24.61
C GLN A 8 -7.10 -2.64 26.07
N GLY A 9 -8.16 -2.57 26.89
CA GLY A 9 -8.02 -2.27 28.31
C GLY A 9 -7.70 -0.82 28.63
N ALA A 10 -7.68 0.07 27.63
CA ALA A 10 -7.42 1.49 27.80
C ALA A 10 -8.59 2.31 27.27
N GLU A 11 -8.79 3.50 27.83
CA GLU A 11 -9.81 4.44 27.37
C GLU A 11 -9.37 5.22 26.14
N ASN A 12 -8.10 5.12 25.78
CA ASN A 12 -7.54 5.86 24.65
C ASN A 12 -7.98 5.28 23.33
N LYS A 13 -8.38 6.16 22.42
CA LYS A 13 -8.76 5.82 21.06
C LYS A 13 -7.91 6.61 20.09
N ALA A 14 -7.63 6.00 18.94
CA ALA A 14 -6.93 6.67 17.85
C ALA A 14 -7.74 6.59 16.58
N LYS A 15 -7.66 7.65 15.79
CA LYS A 15 -8.27 7.70 14.45
C LYS A 15 -7.18 7.47 13.42
N LEU A 16 -7.46 6.60 12.47
CA LEU A 16 -6.56 6.29 11.36
C LEU A 16 -7.18 6.79 10.07
N GLU A 17 -6.44 7.62 9.36
CA GLU A 17 -6.78 8.02 8.00
C GLU A 17 -5.78 7.38 7.06
N MET A 18 -6.27 6.64 6.07
CA MET A 18 -5.42 6.00 5.07
C MET A 18 -5.86 6.40 3.67
N ASN A 19 -4.90 6.85 2.88
CA ASN A 19 -5.10 7.12 1.46
C ASN A 19 -4.28 6.09 0.68
N TYR A 20 -4.99 5.27 -0.09
CA TYR A 20 -4.39 4.19 -0.87
C TYR A 20 -4.36 4.58 -2.34
N LYS A 21 -3.22 4.35 -2.99
CA LYS A 21 -3.07 4.58 -4.42
C LYS A 21 -2.32 3.42 -5.04
N GLN A 22 -2.86 2.89 -6.13
CA GLN A 22 -2.24 1.85 -6.93
C GLN A 22 -2.04 2.39 -8.34
N THR A 23 -0.84 2.21 -8.88
CA THR A 23 -0.50 2.71 -10.20
C THR A 23 0.25 1.64 -10.97
N VAL A 24 -0.10 1.47 -12.24
CA VAL A 24 0.67 0.64 -13.17
C VAL A 24 1.21 1.54 -14.26
N SER A 25 2.51 1.48 -14.48
CA SER A 25 3.18 2.29 -15.52
C SER A 25 4.00 1.40 -16.43
N THR A 26 4.16 1.84 -17.67
CA THR A 26 5.01 1.16 -18.65
C THR A 26 6.44 1.68 -18.52
N ILE A 27 7.39 0.76 -18.32
CA ILE A 27 8.82 1.09 -18.22
C ILE A 27 9.52 0.96 -19.56
N LEU A 28 9.23 -0.13 -20.28
CA LEU A 28 9.85 -0.42 -21.58
C LEU A 28 8.79 -0.80 -22.58
N LYS A 29 9.06 -0.46 -23.85
CA LYS A 29 8.23 -0.87 -24.98
C LYS A 29 9.09 -1.70 -25.94
N ASP A 30 8.43 -2.62 -26.66
CA ASP A 30 9.09 -3.40 -27.70
C ASP A 30 9.24 -2.58 -29.00
N SER A 31 9.79 -3.21 -30.05
CA SER A 31 10.02 -2.55 -31.34
C SER A 31 8.74 -2.10 -32.02
N LYS A 32 7.58 -2.67 -31.64
CA LYS A 32 6.27 -2.33 -32.19
C LYS A 32 5.57 -1.24 -31.36
N GLY A 33 6.18 -0.79 -30.26
CA GLY A 33 5.59 0.18 -29.35
C GLY A 33 4.67 -0.43 -28.29
N ASP A 34 4.57 -1.76 -28.21
CA ASP A 34 3.77 -2.43 -27.19
C ASP A 34 4.55 -2.53 -25.87
N PRO A 35 3.86 -2.44 -24.71
CA PRO A 35 4.56 -2.57 -23.44
C PRO A 35 5.24 -3.92 -23.29
N SER A 36 6.54 -3.92 -22.96
CA SER A 36 7.32 -5.13 -22.71
C SER A 36 7.68 -5.29 -21.24
N LYS A 37 7.72 -4.18 -20.48
CA LYS A 37 7.98 -4.19 -19.05
C LYS A 37 7.14 -3.13 -18.37
N LYS A 38 6.52 -3.50 -17.24
CA LYS A 38 5.68 -2.61 -16.46
C LYS A 38 6.16 -2.56 -15.01
N LYS A 39 5.72 -1.53 -14.31
CA LYS A 39 5.95 -1.37 -12.88
C LYS A 39 4.61 -1.16 -12.18
N LEU A 40 4.35 -1.97 -11.17
CA LEU A 40 3.19 -1.82 -10.30
C LEU A 40 3.67 -1.16 -9.00
N SER A 41 3.04 -0.07 -8.62
CA SER A 41 3.38 0.70 -7.42
C SER A 41 2.16 0.81 -6.52
N ILE A 42 2.37 0.64 -5.22
CA ILE A 42 1.36 0.84 -4.20
C ILE A 42 1.88 1.88 -3.23
N SER A 43 1.06 2.85 -2.92
CA SER A 43 1.39 3.91 -1.98
C SER A 43 0.25 4.10 -0.99
N VAL A 44 0.58 4.17 0.30
CA VAL A 44 -0.38 4.42 1.37
C VAL A 44 0.14 5.56 2.22
N ASN A 45 -0.67 6.59 2.37
CA ASN A 45 -0.42 7.66 3.33
C ASN A 45 -1.23 7.36 4.58
N LEU A 46 -0.55 7.22 5.71
CA LEU A 46 -1.17 6.90 7.00
C LEU A 46 -1.03 8.11 7.93
N ILE A 47 -2.16 8.58 8.44
CA ILE A 47 -2.21 9.62 9.46
C ILE A 47 -2.91 9.03 10.67
N VAL A 48 -2.25 9.09 11.84
CA VAL A 48 -2.82 8.63 13.10
C VAL A 48 -3.02 9.85 14.00
N LYS A 49 -4.24 10.02 14.49
CA LYS A 49 -4.62 11.11 15.36
C LYS A 49 -5.14 10.56 16.69
N ASN A 50 -4.94 11.31 17.78
CA ASN A 50 -5.53 10.97 19.07
C ASN A 50 -6.99 11.48 19.16
N GLU A 51 -7.64 11.28 20.32
CA GLU A 51 -9.02 11.70 20.54
C GLU A 51 -9.23 13.20 20.39
N LYS A 52 -8.16 13.99 20.58
CA LYS A 52 -8.21 15.45 20.48
C LYS A 52 -7.83 15.94 19.08
N ASP A 53 -7.80 15.04 18.11
CA ASP A 53 -7.41 15.32 16.71
C ASP A 53 -5.96 15.81 16.54
N ASN A 54 -5.11 15.55 17.52
CA ASN A 54 -3.68 15.80 17.39
C ASN A 54 -3.03 14.70 16.58
N VAL A 55 -2.21 15.06 15.59
CA VAL A 55 -1.50 14.10 14.76
C VAL A 55 -0.39 13.43 15.55
N LEU A 56 -0.49 12.12 15.74
CA LEU A 56 0.55 11.32 16.40
C LEU A 56 1.63 10.90 15.40
N THR A 57 1.23 10.58 14.19
CA THR A 57 2.17 10.25 13.12
C THR A 57 1.52 10.52 11.76
N ASN A 58 2.36 10.85 10.79
CA ASN A 58 1.99 10.96 9.39
C ASN A 58 3.12 10.31 8.59
N LYS A 59 2.83 9.18 7.97
CA LYS A 59 3.87 8.41 7.29
C LYS A 59 3.37 7.86 5.97
N ASN A 60 4.24 7.87 4.97
CA ASN A 60 4.00 7.27 3.67
C ASN A 60 4.68 5.92 3.60
N PHE A 61 3.95 4.93 3.11
CA PHE A 61 4.48 3.62 2.78
C PHE A 61 4.35 3.43 1.28
N SER A 62 5.39 2.99 0.62
CA SER A 62 5.33 2.70 -0.79
C SER A 62 6.16 1.47 -1.11
N GLU A 63 5.65 0.68 -2.02
CA GLU A 63 6.30 -0.51 -2.54
C GLU A 63 6.05 -0.59 -4.02
N GLU A 64 7.03 -1.12 -4.75
CA GLU A 64 6.91 -1.27 -6.19
C GLU A 64 7.58 -2.54 -6.66
N PHE A 65 7.12 -3.04 -7.79
CA PHE A 65 7.67 -4.23 -8.43
C PHE A 65 7.61 -4.08 -9.94
N SER A 66 8.74 -4.30 -10.59
CA SER A 66 8.84 -4.28 -12.06
C SER A 66 8.77 -5.70 -12.58
N TYR A 67 8.03 -5.90 -13.66
CA TYR A 67 7.80 -7.24 -14.22
C TYR A 67 7.68 -7.18 -15.75
N ASP A 68 7.98 -8.31 -16.37
CA ASP A 68 7.85 -8.46 -17.81
C ASP A 68 6.41 -8.73 -18.23
N VAL A 69 5.99 -8.16 -19.34
CA VAL A 69 4.66 -8.40 -19.89
C VAL A 69 4.63 -9.78 -20.54
N GLN A 70 3.65 -10.59 -20.17
CA GLN A 70 3.44 -11.92 -20.73
C GLN A 70 2.44 -11.87 -21.89
N SER A 71 2.62 -12.74 -22.87
CA SER A 71 1.75 -12.78 -24.04
C SER A 71 0.36 -13.33 -23.74
N ASP A 72 0.23 -14.20 -22.73
CA ASP A 72 -1.04 -14.77 -22.32
C ASP A 72 -1.74 -13.83 -21.34
N LYS A 73 -2.88 -13.28 -21.76
CA LYS A 73 -3.62 -12.29 -20.98
C LYS A 73 -4.15 -12.86 -19.65
N PHE A 74 -4.54 -14.12 -19.64
CA PHE A 74 -5.03 -14.76 -18.40
C PHE A 74 -3.90 -14.90 -17.39
N ASN A 75 -2.75 -15.42 -17.83
CA ASN A 75 -1.58 -15.55 -16.98
C ASN A 75 -1.05 -14.19 -16.53
N MET A 76 -1.14 -13.19 -17.39
CA MET A 76 -0.72 -11.83 -17.07
C MET A 76 -1.57 -11.25 -15.95
N ALA A 77 -2.89 -11.38 -16.05
CA ALA A 77 -3.81 -10.88 -15.02
C ALA A 77 -3.56 -11.56 -13.68
N GLN A 78 -3.39 -12.88 -13.69
CA GLN A 78 -3.12 -13.64 -12.48
C GLN A 78 -1.78 -13.26 -11.85
N TYR A 79 -0.77 -13.03 -12.69
CA TYR A 79 0.54 -12.59 -12.24
C TYR A 79 0.47 -11.21 -11.57
N GLU A 80 -0.24 -10.27 -12.20
CA GLU A 80 -0.43 -8.93 -11.63
C GLU A 80 -1.19 -8.98 -10.30
N ASP A 81 -2.21 -9.84 -10.19
CA ASP A 81 -2.94 -10.02 -8.94
C ASP A 81 -2.03 -10.55 -7.82
N ASN A 82 -1.15 -11.49 -8.14
CA ASN A 82 -0.20 -12.04 -7.17
C ASN A 82 0.78 -10.97 -6.70
N ILE A 83 1.29 -10.15 -7.61
CA ILE A 83 2.18 -9.05 -7.28
C ILE A 83 1.47 -8.04 -6.37
N THR A 84 0.23 -7.67 -6.74
CA THR A 84 -0.58 -6.74 -5.95
C THR A 84 -0.79 -7.26 -4.53
N ASN A 85 -1.15 -8.53 -4.39
CA ASN A 85 -1.36 -9.15 -3.07
C ASN A 85 -0.07 -9.14 -2.25
N ASN A 86 1.06 -9.45 -2.85
CA ASN A 86 2.35 -9.46 -2.16
C ASN A 86 2.75 -8.06 -1.69
N LEU A 87 2.57 -7.05 -2.55
CA LEU A 87 2.86 -5.67 -2.19
C LEU A 87 1.93 -5.16 -1.09
N ASN A 88 0.63 -5.49 -1.19
CA ASN A 88 -0.33 -5.12 -0.16
C ASN A 88 0.00 -5.76 1.19
N ASN A 89 0.42 -7.03 1.20
CA ASN A 89 0.82 -7.71 2.42
C ASN A 89 2.04 -7.04 3.05
N LYS A 90 3.01 -6.66 2.23
CA LYS A 90 4.21 -5.99 2.71
C LYS A 90 3.89 -4.64 3.34
N VAL A 91 3.08 -3.82 2.68
CA VAL A 91 2.66 -2.51 3.20
C VAL A 91 1.83 -2.71 4.48
N SER A 92 0.91 -3.68 4.49
CA SER A 92 0.11 -3.96 5.68
C SER A 92 0.95 -4.35 6.87
N ASN A 93 1.97 -5.18 6.68
CA ASN A 93 2.90 -5.58 7.74
C ASN A 93 3.68 -4.37 8.27
N ASP A 94 4.11 -3.48 7.39
CA ASP A 94 4.81 -2.25 7.78
C ASP A 94 3.91 -1.34 8.62
N ILE A 95 2.64 -1.21 8.24
CA ILE A 95 1.65 -0.41 8.98
C ILE A 95 1.39 -1.03 10.35
N ILE A 96 1.19 -2.34 10.41
CA ILE A 96 0.96 -3.05 11.68
C ILE A 96 2.15 -2.87 12.62
N PHE A 97 3.36 -2.99 12.09
CA PHE A 97 4.57 -2.78 12.86
C PHE A 97 4.63 -1.36 13.44
N LEU A 98 4.34 -0.36 12.61
CA LEU A 98 4.32 1.04 13.05
C LEU A 98 3.31 1.24 14.18
N LEU A 99 2.07 0.74 13.99
CA LEU A 99 1.01 0.88 14.99
C LEU A 99 1.39 0.24 16.32
N GLY A 100 2.11 -0.89 16.28
CA GLY A 100 2.59 -1.57 17.47
C GLY A 100 3.66 -0.79 18.23
N THR A 101 4.35 0.15 17.58
CA THR A 101 5.40 0.96 18.21
C THR A 101 4.91 2.32 18.70
N LEU A 102 3.71 2.72 18.28
CA LEU A 102 3.15 4.02 18.70
C LEU A 102 2.70 3.99 20.14
N LYS A 103 2.98 5.09 20.85
CA LYS A 103 2.46 5.33 22.18
C LYS A 103 1.25 6.24 22.08
N TRP A 104 0.09 5.72 22.45
CA TRP A 104 -1.18 6.47 22.36
C TRP A 104 -2.22 6.07 23.40
#